data_1f5ee74b0030512aaac538fc582c5225
#
_entry.id   1f5ee74b0030512aaac538fc582c5225
#
_cell.length_a   1.000
_cell.length_b   1.000
_cell.length_c   1.000
_cell.angle_alpha   90.00
_cell.angle_beta   90.00
_cell.angle_gamma   90.00
#
_symmetry.space_group_name_H-M   'P 1'
#
loop_
_entity.id
_entity.type
_entity.pdbx_description
1 polymer ?
#
loop_
_entity_poly.entity_id
_entity_poly.type
_entity_poly.pdbx_seq_one_letter_code
_entity_poly.pdbx_strand_id
1 'polypeptide(L)'
;MSLPLENRIALVTGASRGIGRAVAIELAREGAHVVALARTQGALEELDDEIRAVGGEATLVPCDLKDFDALDRLGLALFERWRKLDILVGNAGALGPVSPLGHVDPPNWDNVFAINVTANYRLIRSLDPLLRASTAGRAVFVTSGVGSRATMNPYVGPYAISKSALDSLARTYAAETINTSNVRVMIANPGPLRTKMRAGLMPGEDPLTLRTPEEFAPKVVALCHPESMESGKLYDFQDDRLKSWRSPE
;
A
#
# COMPACT_ATOMS: atom_id res chain seq x y z
N MET A 1 9.11 -23.58 15.27
CA MET A 1 8.45 -23.53 13.95
C MET A 1 8.97 -22.28 13.26
N SER A 2 9.28 -22.34 11.97
CA SER A 2 9.63 -21.14 11.19
C SER A 2 8.44 -20.20 11.07
N LEU A 3 8.70 -18.88 11.04
CA LEU A 3 7.65 -17.89 10.84
C LEU A 3 7.20 -17.87 9.35
N PRO A 4 5.93 -17.55 9.04
CA PRO A 4 5.39 -17.61 7.68
C PRO A 4 6.15 -16.77 6.65
N LEU A 5 6.70 -15.62 7.08
CA LEU A 5 7.44 -14.69 6.23
C LEU A 5 8.94 -14.62 6.56
N GLU A 6 9.46 -15.64 7.24
CA GLU A 6 10.89 -15.72 7.57
C GLU A 6 11.76 -15.65 6.30
N ASN A 7 12.84 -14.86 6.34
CA ASN A 7 13.76 -14.59 5.21
C ASN A 7 13.11 -13.86 4.00
N ARG A 8 11.97 -13.23 4.17
CA ARG A 8 11.34 -12.40 3.15
C ARG A 8 11.62 -10.92 3.39
N ILE A 9 11.80 -10.18 2.31
CA ILE A 9 12.04 -8.73 2.32
C ILE A 9 10.75 -8.04 1.89
N ALA A 10 10.21 -7.15 2.74
CA ALA A 10 8.96 -6.45 2.53
C ALA A 10 9.16 -4.93 2.51
N LEU A 11 8.80 -4.26 1.42
CA LEU A 11 8.79 -2.80 1.36
C LEU A 11 7.36 -2.28 1.62
N VAL A 12 7.23 -1.37 2.59
CA VAL A 12 5.96 -0.72 2.94
C VAL A 12 6.08 0.79 2.77
N THR A 13 5.24 1.38 1.93
CA THR A 13 5.18 2.84 1.76
C THR A 13 4.20 3.49 2.72
N GLY A 14 4.52 4.70 3.20
CA GLY A 14 3.70 5.38 4.21
C GLY A 14 3.71 4.64 5.56
N ALA A 15 4.83 3.99 5.88
CA ALA A 15 4.99 3.13 7.06
C ALA A 15 4.97 3.87 8.39
N SER A 16 5.09 5.20 8.42
CA SER A 16 5.23 5.98 9.66
C SER A 16 3.96 6.10 10.50
N ARG A 17 2.79 5.73 10.00
CA ARG A 17 1.51 5.85 10.73
C ARG A 17 0.37 5.04 10.11
N GLY A 18 -0.71 4.88 10.89
CA GLY A 18 -1.97 4.29 10.43
C GLY A 18 -1.80 2.91 9.82
N ILE A 19 -2.42 2.67 8.67
CA ILE A 19 -2.43 1.35 8.01
C ILE A 19 -1.00 0.87 7.70
N GLY A 20 -0.15 1.73 7.13
CA GLY A 20 1.22 1.33 6.78
C GLY A 20 2.06 0.92 7.97
N ARG A 21 1.91 1.61 9.12
CA ARG A 21 2.59 1.25 10.37
C ARG A 21 2.10 -0.08 10.91
N ALA A 22 0.80 -0.28 10.98
CA ALA A 22 0.22 -1.53 11.45
C ALA A 22 0.63 -2.74 10.56
N VAL A 23 0.62 -2.56 9.23
CA VAL A 23 1.07 -3.59 8.29
C VAL A 23 2.56 -3.87 8.43
N ALA A 24 3.40 -2.85 8.63
CA ALA A 24 4.84 -3.03 8.82
C ALA A 24 5.14 -3.86 10.09
N ILE A 25 4.48 -3.56 11.20
CA ILE A 25 4.62 -4.33 12.46
C ILE A 25 4.14 -5.77 12.28
N GLU A 26 3.02 -6.00 11.60
CA GLU A 26 2.48 -7.33 11.39
C GLU A 26 3.35 -8.18 10.46
N LEU A 27 3.90 -7.60 9.38
CA LEU A 27 4.89 -8.25 8.52
C LEU A 27 6.14 -8.67 9.31
N ALA A 28 6.62 -7.79 10.19
CA ALA A 28 7.75 -8.06 11.05
C ALA A 28 7.45 -9.17 12.08
N ARG A 29 6.25 -9.17 12.66
CA ARG A 29 5.79 -10.23 13.59
C ARG A 29 5.77 -11.61 12.93
N GLU A 30 5.47 -11.66 11.64
CA GLU A 30 5.50 -12.90 10.85
C GLU A 30 6.89 -13.24 10.28
N GLY A 31 7.92 -12.47 10.61
CA GLY A 31 9.33 -12.77 10.30
C GLY A 31 9.91 -12.08 9.07
N ALA A 32 9.17 -11.19 8.41
CA ALA A 32 9.72 -10.42 7.30
C ALA A 32 10.70 -9.34 7.78
N HIS A 33 11.79 -9.12 7.04
CA HIS A 33 12.59 -7.91 7.17
C HIS A 33 11.86 -6.74 6.49
N VAL A 34 11.52 -5.70 7.23
CA VAL A 34 10.70 -4.59 6.74
C VAL A 34 11.56 -3.44 6.24
N VAL A 35 11.41 -3.07 4.98
CA VAL A 35 11.93 -1.81 4.42
C VAL A 35 10.83 -0.75 4.59
N ALA A 36 10.95 0.08 5.61
CA ALA A 36 9.95 1.07 5.99
C ALA A 36 10.22 2.40 5.29
N LEU A 37 9.37 2.78 4.33
CA LEU A 37 9.50 4.00 3.56
C LEU A 37 8.47 5.06 4.00
N ALA A 38 8.95 6.20 4.48
CA ALA A 38 8.13 7.38 4.80
C ALA A 38 9.00 8.65 4.83
N ARG A 39 8.35 9.83 4.91
CA ARG A 39 9.05 11.12 4.88
C ARG A 39 9.71 11.51 6.22
N THR A 40 9.10 11.12 7.32
CA THR A 40 9.47 11.60 8.67
C THR A 40 10.36 10.58 9.34
N GLN A 41 11.64 10.92 9.48
CA GLN A 41 12.65 10.03 10.06
C GLN A 41 12.31 9.63 11.49
N GLY A 42 12.00 10.56 12.39
CA GLY A 42 11.68 10.23 13.78
C GLY A 42 10.50 9.27 13.94
N ALA A 43 9.47 9.38 13.06
CA ALA A 43 8.35 8.43 13.07
C ALA A 43 8.71 7.06 12.47
N LEU A 44 9.77 6.96 11.67
CA LEU A 44 10.35 5.67 11.25
C LEU A 44 11.19 5.05 12.37
N GLU A 45 11.89 5.86 13.16
CA GLU A 45 12.65 5.40 14.34
C GLU A 45 11.72 4.84 15.42
N GLU A 46 10.59 5.52 15.69
CA GLU A 46 9.53 4.99 16.57
C GLU A 46 8.97 3.65 16.05
N LEU A 47 8.77 3.52 14.75
CA LEU A 47 8.33 2.26 14.14
C LEU A 47 9.38 1.15 14.28
N ASP A 48 10.66 1.47 14.12
CA ASP A 48 11.76 0.50 14.29
C ASP A 48 11.80 -0.07 15.72
N ASP A 49 11.60 0.78 16.73
CA ASP A 49 11.50 0.34 18.11
C ASP A 49 10.33 -0.63 18.35
N GLU A 50 9.17 -0.37 17.71
CA GLU A 50 8.01 -1.27 17.78
C GLU A 50 8.23 -2.58 17.03
N ILE A 51 8.89 -2.54 15.87
CA ILE A 51 9.27 -3.73 15.12
C ILE A 51 10.23 -4.59 15.93
N ARG A 52 11.21 -3.98 16.59
CA ARG A 52 12.12 -4.70 17.51
C ARG A 52 11.38 -5.29 18.70
N ALA A 53 10.40 -4.59 19.24
CA ALA A 53 9.61 -5.09 20.37
C ALA A 53 8.80 -6.37 20.05
N VAL A 54 8.49 -6.59 18.76
CA VAL A 54 7.86 -7.85 18.29
C VAL A 54 8.87 -8.89 17.77
N GLY A 55 10.19 -8.64 17.95
CA GLY A 55 11.25 -9.54 17.53
C GLY A 55 11.65 -9.44 16.05
N GLY A 56 11.21 -8.42 15.34
CA GLY A 56 11.51 -8.20 13.93
C GLY A 56 12.69 -7.24 13.69
N GLU A 57 12.96 -6.97 12.42
CA GLU A 57 14.01 -6.05 11.97
C GLU A 57 13.50 -5.12 10.87
N ALA A 58 13.97 -3.87 10.84
CA ALA A 58 13.64 -2.92 9.81
C ALA A 58 14.86 -2.22 9.20
N THR A 59 14.69 -1.76 7.97
CA THR A 59 15.57 -0.79 7.31
C THR A 59 14.73 0.46 7.03
N LEU A 60 15.15 1.58 7.61
CA LEU A 60 14.44 2.85 7.48
C LEU A 60 14.87 3.56 6.21
N VAL A 61 13.90 3.99 5.40
CA VAL A 61 14.11 4.72 4.15
C VAL A 61 13.36 6.06 4.23
N PRO A 62 13.99 7.12 4.78
CA PRO A 62 13.42 8.46 4.75
C PRO A 62 13.37 8.96 3.30
N CYS A 63 12.16 9.02 2.70
CA CYS A 63 11.98 9.41 1.31
C CYS A 63 10.61 10.07 1.10
N ASP A 64 10.57 11.17 0.35
CA ASP A 64 9.31 11.69 -0.18
C ASP A 64 8.96 10.94 -1.47
N LEU A 65 7.75 10.41 -1.53
CA LEU A 65 7.24 9.72 -2.73
C LEU A 65 7.13 10.61 -3.97
N LYS A 66 7.30 11.92 -3.82
CA LYS A 66 7.40 12.87 -4.94
C LYS A 66 8.83 13.04 -5.45
N ASP A 67 9.83 12.55 -4.73
CA ASP A 67 11.19 12.41 -5.25
C ASP A 67 11.26 11.18 -6.16
N PHE A 68 10.82 11.36 -7.39
CA PHE A 68 10.74 10.28 -8.36
C PHE A 68 12.10 9.69 -8.72
N ASP A 69 13.14 10.52 -8.69
CA ASP A 69 14.52 10.06 -8.94
C ASP A 69 15.02 9.17 -7.81
N ALA A 70 14.66 9.47 -6.56
CA ALA A 70 14.95 8.59 -5.42
C ALA A 70 14.19 7.25 -5.55
N LEU A 71 12.93 7.26 -5.97
CA LEU A 71 12.16 6.03 -6.19
C LEU A 71 12.75 5.18 -7.34
N ASP A 72 13.21 5.79 -8.41
CA ASP A 72 13.84 5.09 -9.53
C ASP A 72 15.19 4.45 -9.11
N ARG A 73 15.94 5.09 -8.19
CA ARG A 73 17.19 4.52 -7.63
C ARG A 73 16.96 3.48 -6.54
N LEU A 74 15.79 3.44 -5.93
CA LEU A 74 15.49 2.54 -4.81
C LEU A 74 15.68 1.07 -5.19
N GLY A 75 15.26 0.67 -6.39
CA GLY A 75 15.43 -0.70 -6.88
C GLY A 75 16.89 -1.13 -6.93
N LEU A 76 17.80 -0.26 -7.36
CA LEU A 76 19.23 -0.55 -7.37
C LEU A 76 19.78 -0.77 -5.93
N ALA A 77 19.43 0.11 -5.00
CA ALA A 77 19.86 -0.01 -3.61
C ALA A 77 19.37 -1.31 -2.94
N LEU A 78 18.13 -1.70 -3.21
CA LEU A 78 17.58 -2.97 -2.72
C LEU A 78 18.24 -4.18 -3.39
N PHE A 79 18.53 -4.08 -4.70
CA PHE A 79 19.23 -5.13 -5.43
C PHE A 79 20.65 -5.35 -4.88
N GLU A 80 21.39 -4.30 -4.61
CA GLU A 80 22.74 -4.41 -4.05
C GLU A 80 22.76 -5.15 -2.72
N ARG A 81 21.74 -4.93 -1.88
CA ARG A 81 21.67 -5.48 -0.54
C ARG A 81 21.06 -6.90 -0.47
N TRP A 82 19.96 -7.15 -1.21
CA TRP A 82 19.16 -8.39 -1.05
C TRP A 82 18.96 -9.20 -2.34
N ARG A 83 19.29 -8.63 -3.51
CA ARG A 83 19.12 -9.27 -4.83
C ARG A 83 17.66 -9.58 -5.21
N LYS A 84 16.72 -9.38 -4.31
CA LYS A 84 15.27 -9.63 -4.47
C LYS A 84 14.46 -8.67 -3.60
N LEU A 85 13.20 -8.59 -3.91
CA LEU A 85 12.14 -8.07 -3.04
C LEU A 85 10.99 -9.09 -3.05
N ASP A 86 10.52 -9.50 -1.87
CA ASP A 86 9.47 -10.50 -1.80
C ASP A 86 8.06 -9.87 -1.72
N ILE A 87 7.95 -8.70 -1.07
CA ILE A 87 6.68 -8.05 -0.80
C ILE A 87 6.78 -6.55 -1.05
N LEU A 88 5.82 -6.01 -1.82
CA LEU A 88 5.59 -4.56 -1.97
C LEU A 88 4.20 -4.22 -1.43
N VAL A 89 4.12 -3.34 -0.42
CA VAL A 89 2.85 -2.76 0.04
C VAL A 89 2.80 -1.28 -0.35
N GLY A 90 2.06 -0.98 -1.42
CA GLY A 90 1.77 0.36 -1.89
C GLY A 90 0.63 1.00 -1.08
N ASN A 91 0.94 1.45 0.14
CA ASN A 91 -0.06 1.96 1.08
C ASN A 91 -0.15 3.47 1.13
N ALA A 92 0.94 4.19 0.92
CA ALA A 92 0.96 5.64 1.02
C ALA A 92 -0.13 6.32 0.16
N GLY A 93 -0.73 7.37 0.71
CA GLY A 93 -1.76 8.12 -0.01
C GLY A 93 -1.98 9.51 0.59
N ALA A 94 -2.46 10.40 -0.27
CA ALA A 94 -2.90 11.75 0.07
C ALA A 94 -4.40 11.90 -0.24
N LEU A 95 -5.15 12.52 0.68
CA LEU A 95 -6.58 12.80 0.49
C LEU A 95 -6.81 13.98 -0.47
N GLY A 96 -5.96 15.00 -0.37
CA GLY A 96 -6.22 16.28 -1.01
C GLY A 96 -7.32 17.10 -0.32
N PRO A 97 -7.75 18.20 -0.93
CA PRO A 97 -8.81 19.04 -0.36
C PRO A 97 -10.19 18.37 -0.48
N VAL A 98 -11.03 18.63 0.49
CA VAL A 98 -12.47 18.34 0.42
C VAL A 98 -13.16 19.57 -0.19
N SER A 99 -13.44 19.50 -1.49
CA SER A 99 -13.91 20.64 -2.28
C SER A 99 -14.69 20.18 -3.52
N PRO A 100 -15.61 21.00 -4.05
CA PRO A 100 -16.16 20.76 -5.38
C PRO A 100 -15.04 20.63 -6.41
N LEU A 101 -15.17 19.70 -7.36
CA LEU A 101 -14.11 19.39 -8.32
C LEU A 101 -13.62 20.62 -9.12
N GLY A 102 -14.54 21.49 -9.51
CA GLY A 102 -14.21 22.73 -10.24
C GLY A 102 -13.48 23.79 -9.40
N HIS A 103 -13.35 23.60 -8.09
CA HIS A 103 -12.66 24.52 -7.18
C HIS A 103 -11.34 23.95 -6.65
N VAL A 104 -10.97 22.75 -7.09
CA VAL A 104 -9.66 22.16 -6.75
C VAL A 104 -8.59 22.85 -7.59
N ASP A 105 -7.62 23.49 -6.93
CA ASP A 105 -6.50 24.09 -7.62
C ASP A 105 -5.54 23.04 -8.20
N PRO A 106 -4.90 23.31 -9.36
CA PRO A 106 -4.03 22.33 -10.02
C PRO A 106 -2.91 21.77 -9.14
N PRO A 107 -2.19 22.54 -8.31
CA PRO A 107 -1.16 21.99 -7.43
C PRO A 107 -1.67 20.92 -6.46
N ASN A 108 -2.88 21.05 -5.93
CA ASN A 108 -3.47 20.04 -5.05
C ASN A 108 -3.86 18.77 -5.82
N TRP A 109 -4.40 18.92 -7.02
CA TRP A 109 -4.66 17.81 -7.93
C TRP A 109 -3.37 17.04 -8.22
N ASP A 110 -2.33 17.74 -8.68
CA ASP A 110 -1.04 17.18 -9.04
C ASP A 110 -0.38 16.46 -7.86
N ASN A 111 -0.46 17.03 -6.66
CA ASN A 111 0.08 16.41 -5.44
C ASN A 111 -0.62 15.10 -5.10
N VAL A 112 -1.94 15.01 -5.26
CA VAL A 112 -2.69 13.77 -5.00
C VAL A 112 -2.30 12.69 -6.02
N PHE A 113 -2.24 13.04 -7.30
CA PHE A 113 -1.85 12.09 -8.35
C PHE A 113 -0.39 11.68 -8.25
N ALA A 114 0.51 12.59 -7.92
CA ALA A 114 1.93 12.29 -7.71
C ALA A 114 2.11 11.20 -6.66
N ILE A 115 1.41 11.30 -5.52
CA ILE A 115 1.54 10.34 -4.41
C ILE A 115 0.75 9.06 -4.66
N ASN A 116 -0.53 9.17 -5.07
CA ASN A 116 -1.43 8.02 -5.11
C ASN A 116 -1.23 7.15 -6.36
N VAL A 117 -0.79 7.73 -7.46
CA VAL A 117 -0.69 7.07 -8.77
C VAL A 117 0.75 7.01 -9.27
N THR A 118 1.38 8.17 -9.51
CA THR A 118 2.69 8.24 -10.16
C THR A 118 3.77 7.56 -9.32
N ALA A 119 3.77 7.75 -8.01
CA ALA A 119 4.73 7.08 -7.12
C ALA A 119 4.57 5.55 -7.17
N ASN A 120 3.35 5.02 -7.18
CA ASN A 120 3.13 3.57 -7.30
C ASN A 120 3.58 3.03 -8.66
N TYR A 121 3.36 3.76 -9.75
CA TYR A 121 3.92 3.42 -11.07
C TYR A 121 5.45 3.38 -11.04
N ARG A 122 6.10 4.41 -10.45
CA ARG A 122 7.56 4.46 -10.32
C ARG A 122 8.10 3.30 -9.47
N LEU A 123 7.41 2.96 -8.37
CA LEU A 123 7.76 1.81 -7.54
C LEU A 123 7.63 0.48 -8.31
N ILE A 124 6.55 0.28 -9.06
CA ILE A 124 6.42 -0.91 -9.91
C ILE A 124 7.59 -0.97 -10.90
N ARG A 125 7.87 0.10 -11.63
CA ARG A 125 8.96 0.16 -12.60
C ARG A 125 10.33 -0.15 -12.00
N SER A 126 10.61 0.39 -10.82
CA SER A 126 11.90 0.21 -10.12
C SER A 126 12.04 -1.17 -9.48
N LEU A 127 10.93 -1.76 -8.99
CA LEU A 127 10.94 -2.96 -8.15
C LEU A 127 10.47 -4.24 -8.85
N ASP A 128 9.84 -4.17 -10.02
CA ASP A 128 9.37 -5.36 -10.76
C ASP A 128 10.48 -6.40 -11.00
N PRO A 129 11.72 -6.03 -11.39
CA PRO A 129 12.79 -7.01 -11.54
C PRO A 129 13.11 -7.75 -10.25
N LEU A 130 13.03 -7.08 -9.10
CA LEU A 130 13.28 -7.66 -7.78
C LEU A 130 12.13 -8.56 -7.31
N LEU A 131 10.88 -8.15 -7.56
CA LEU A 131 9.70 -8.97 -7.28
C LEU A 131 9.70 -10.25 -8.13
N ARG A 132 10.14 -10.17 -9.39
CA ARG A 132 10.31 -11.34 -10.28
C ARG A 132 11.47 -12.24 -9.86
N ALA A 133 12.49 -11.71 -9.21
CA ALA A 133 13.59 -12.48 -8.64
C ALA A 133 13.20 -13.25 -7.38
N SER A 134 12.07 -12.91 -6.75
CA SER A 134 11.51 -13.68 -5.64
C SER A 134 10.85 -14.98 -6.14
N THR A 135 10.94 -16.04 -5.35
CA THR A 135 10.22 -17.30 -5.59
C THR A 135 8.70 -17.13 -5.49
N ALA A 136 8.24 -16.10 -4.78
CA ALA A 136 6.84 -15.79 -4.59
C ALA A 136 6.65 -14.27 -4.35
N GLY A 137 6.84 -13.45 -5.39
CA GLY A 137 6.65 -12.00 -5.31
C GLY A 137 5.19 -11.62 -5.02
N ARG A 138 4.97 -10.68 -4.11
CA ARG A 138 3.63 -10.19 -3.73
C ARG A 138 3.59 -8.68 -3.78
N ALA A 139 2.61 -8.11 -4.47
CA ALA A 139 2.37 -6.67 -4.46
C ALA A 139 0.93 -6.41 -4.02
N VAL A 140 0.76 -5.63 -2.96
CA VAL A 140 -0.56 -5.27 -2.43
C VAL A 140 -0.70 -3.75 -2.45
N PHE A 141 -1.71 -3.24 -3.16
CA PHE A 141 -2.00 -1.81 -3.22
C PHE A 141 -3.22 -1.47 -2.38
N VAL A 142 -3.04 -0.57 -1.40
CA VAL A 142 -4.14 -0.12 -0.55
C VAL A 142 -4.95 0.95 -1.27
N THR A 143 -6.18 0.59 -1.64
CA THR A 143 -7.13 1.45 -2.34
C THR A 143 -8.14 2.09 -1.37
N SER A 144 -9.29 2.44 -1.89
CA SER A 144 -10.45 2.94 -1.14
C SER A 144 -11.74 2.61 -1.88
N GLY A 145 -12.77 2.26 -1.14
CA GLY A 145 -14.09 2.04 -1.71
C GLY A 145 -14.69 3.25 -2.45
N VAL A 146 -14.14 4.45 -2.27
CA VAL A 146 -14.60 5.64 -3.01
C VAL A 146 -14.21 5.60 -4.49
N GLY A 147 -13.15 4.88 -4.86
CA GLY A 147 -12.69 4.75 -6.25
C GLY A 147 -13.40 3.64 -7.03
N SER A 148 -13.96 2.63 -6.34
CA SER A 148 -14.55 1.44 -6.95
C SER A 148 -16.08 1.39 -6.91
N ARG A 149 -16.73 2.46 -6.42
CA ARG A 149 -18.20 2.53 -6.33
C ARG A 149 -18.82 2.93 -7.67
N ALA A 150 -20.03 2.40 -7.94
CA ALA A 150 -20.84 2.83 -9.06
C ALA A 150 -21.25 4.32 -8.94
N THR A 151 -21.48 4.80 -7.71
CA THR A 151 -21.78 6.21 -7.42
C THR A 151 -20.63 6.86 -6.71
N MET A 152 -20.08 7.93 -7.29
CA MET A 152 -18.95 8.68 -6.73
C MET A 152 -19.40 9.57 -5.57
N ASN A 153 -18.53 9.69 -4.56
CA ASN A 153 -18.76 10.63 -3.46
C ASN A 153 -18.42 12.07 -3.91
N PRO A 154 -19.29 13.07 -3.65
CA PRO A 154 -18.96 14.46 -3.93
C PRO A 154 -17.81 14.97 -3.03
N TYR A 155 -17.17 16.03 -3.46
CA TYR A 155 -16.15 16.81 -2.74
C TYR A 155 -14.80 16.11 -2.49
N VAL A 156 -14.61 14.86 -2.87
CA VAL A 156 -13.36 14.10 -2.75
C VAL A 156 -12.78 13.70 -4.11
N GLY A 157 -13.08 14.51 -5.15
CA GLY A 157 -12.76 14.18 -6.54
C GLY A 157 -11.32 13.72 -6.79
N PRO A 158 -10.27 14.51 -6.44
CA PRO A 158 -8.89 14.10 -6.69
C PRO A 158 -8.55 12.75 -6.06
N TYR A 159 -8.97 12.53 -4.81
CA TYR A 159 -8.74 11.28 -4.10
C TYR A 159 -9.47 10.10 -4.77
N ALA A 160 -10.77 10.22 -5.00
CA ALA A 160 -11.57 9.16 -5.59
C ALA A 160 -11.06 8.75 -6.98
N ILE A 161 -10.77 9.73 -7.83
CA ILE A 161 -10.27 9.51 -9.18
C ILE A 161 -8.86 8.87 -9.14
N SER A 162 -7.98 9.34 -8.24
CA SER A 162 -6.65 8.75 -8.08
C SER A 162 -6.70 7.30 -7.57
N LYS A 163 -7.66 6.95 -6.69
CA LYS A 163 -7.83 5.57 -6.22
C LYS A 163 -8.41 4.66 -7.32
N SER A 164 -9.32 5.17 -8.17
CA SER A 164 -9.75 4.45 -9.37
C SER A 164 -8.59 4.22 -10.35
N ALA A 165 -7.73 5.21 -10.53
CA ALA A 165 -6.54 5.08 -11.35
C ALA A 165 -5.54 4.06 -10.77
N LEU A 166 -5.35 4.06 -9.44
CA LEU A 166 -4.52 3.06 -8.74
C LEU A 166 -5.09 1.64 -8.91
N ASP A 167 -6.41 1.46 -8.82
CA ASP A 167 -7.07 0.17 -9.06
C ASP A 167 -6.79 -0.33 -10.48
N SER A 168 -6.88 0.55 -11.47
CA SER A 168 -6.56 0.22 -12.86
C SER A 168 -5.08 -0.10 -13.05
N LEU A 169 -4.17 0.67 -12.44
CA LEU A 169 -2.73 0.41 -12.45
C LEU A 169 -2.40 -0.97 -11.88
N ALA A 170 -2.93 -1.30 -10.70
CA ALA A 170 -2.68 -2.58 -10.05
C ALA A 170 -3.24 -3.76 -10.86
N ARG A 171 -4.41 -3.61 -11.47
CA ARG A 171 -5.01 -4.63 -12.35
C ARG A 171 -4.21 -4.85 -13.62
N THR A 172 -3.69 -3.79 -14.23
CA THR A 172 -2.81 -3.88 -15.39
C THR A 172 -1.55 -4.65 -15.03
N TYR A 173 -0.90 -4.30 -13.92
CA TYR A 173 0.28 -5.01 -13.44
C TYR A 173 0.00 -6.48 -13.11
N ALA A 174 -1.16 -6.78 -12.52
CA ALA A 174 -1.59 -8.16 -12.28
C ALA A 174 -1.73 -8.96 -13.59
N ALA A 175 -2.35 -8.38 -14.61
CA ALA A 175 -2.54 -9.03 -15.92
C ALA A 175 -1.21 -9.29 -16.63
N GLU A 176 -0.23 -8.40 -16.50
CA GLU A 176 1.10 -8.54 -17.10
C GLU A 176 1.97 -9.60 -16.38
N THR A 177 1.73 -9.84 -15.08
CA THR A 177 2.58 -10.71 -14.26
C THR A 177 2.04 -12.13 -14.08
N ILE A 178 0.72 -12.32 -14.12
CA ILE A 178 0.07 -13.58 -13.72
C ILE A 178 0.55 -14.81 -14.52
N ASN A 179 0.83 -14.65 -15.82
CA ASN A 179 1.26 -15.74 -16.71
C ASN A 179 2.76 -15.68 -17.04
N THR A 180 3.48 -14.67 -16.57
CA THR A 180 4.88 -14.41 -16.97
C THR A 180 5.85 -14.49 -15.78
N SER A 181 5.34 -14.64 -14.56
CA SER A 181 6.16 -14.66 -13.35
C SER A 181 5.44 -15.28 -12.14
N ASN A 182 6.17 -15.40 -11.02
CA ASN A 182 5.62 -15.77 -9.71
C ASN A 182 5.03 -14.57 -8.94
N VAL A 183 4.96 -13.39 -9.54
CA VAL A 183 4.38 -12.20 -8.91
C VAL A 183 2.86 -12.30 -8.90
N ARG A 184 2.25 -12.05 -7.73
CA ARG A 184 0.80 -11.91 -7.57
C ARG A 184 0.51 -10.52 -7.04
N VAL A 185 -0.49 -9.87 -7.63
CA VAL A 185 -0.84 -8.47 -7.36
C VAL A 185 -2.26 -8.41 -6.82
N MET A 186 -2.43 -7.84 -5.64
CA MET A 186 -3.72 -7.70 -5.00
C MET A 186 -4.04 -6.23 -4.71
N ILE A 187 -5.32 -5.94 -4.58
CA ILE A 187 -5.83 -4.64 -4.19
C ILE A 187 -6.57 -4.83 -2.86
N ALA A 188 -6.31 -3.98 -1.87
CA ALA A 188 -6.94 -4.08 -0.57
C ALA A 188 -7.73 -2.80 -0.24
N ASN A 189 -9.05 -2.92 -0.05
CA ASN A 189 -9.92 -1.84 0.39
C ASN A 189 -10.16 -1.94 1.89
N PRO A 190 -9.62 -1.00 2.70
CA PRO A 190 -9.82 -1.00 4.15
C PRO A 190 -11.25 -0.60 4.56
N GLY A 191 -11.98 0.14 3.71
CA GLY A 191 -13.16 0.88 4.14
C GLY A 191 -12.83 2.01 5.12
N PRO A 192 -13.81 2.52 5.89
CA PRO A 192 -13.56 3.48 6.95
C PRO A 192 -12.77 2.84 8.11
N LEU A 193 -11.57 3.38 8.41
CA LEU A 193 -10.75 2.98 9.54
C LEU A 193 -10.41 4.18 10.41
N ARG A 194 -10.13 3.93 11.69
CA ARG A 194 -9.68 4.91 12.70
C ARG A 194 -8.29 5.42 12.35
N THR A 195 -8.20 6.41 11.47
CA THR A 195 -6.96 7.01 11.00
C THR A 195 -7.03 8.53 11.01
N LYS A 196 -5.87 9.20 11.05
CA LYS A 196 -5.80 10.67 10.92
C LYS A 196 -6.42 11.17 9.61
N MET A 197 -6.29 10.41 8.52
CA MET A 197 -6.91 10.73 7.22
C MET A 197 -8.44 10.70 7.34
N ARG A 198 -9.01 9.70 7.99
CA ARG A 198 -10.47 9.58 8.19
C ARG A 198 -11.00 10.69 9.08
N ALA A 199 -10.33 11.01 10.18
CA ALA A 199 -10.70 12.11 11.06
C ALA A 199 -10.70 13.47 10.33
N GLY A 200 -9.76 13.68 9.40
CA GLY A 200 -9.73 14.88 8.55
C GLY A 200 -10.86 14.92 7.51
N LEU A 201 -11.30 13.77 7.01
CA LEU A 201 -12.40 13.67 6.05
C LEU A 201 -13.77 13.80 6.71
N MET A 202 -13.94 13.22 7.91
CA MET A 202 -15.21 13.13 8.63
C MET A 202 -15.01 13.57 10.09
N PRO A 203 -14.80 14.87 10.35
CA PRO A 203 -14.43 15.35 11.68
C PRO A 203 -15.51 15.20 12.76
N GLY A 204 -16.77 14.96 12.35
CA GLY A 204 -17.88 14.70 13.28
C GLY A 204 -18.17 13.22 13.56
N GLU A 205 -17.38 12.28 12.96
CA GLU A 205 -17.59 10.86 13.15
C GLU A 205 -16.92 10.38 14.45
N ASP A 206 -17.64 9.60 15.25
CA ASP A 206 -17.05 9.00 16.46
C ASP A 206 -16.00 7.96 16.07
N PRO A 207 -14.71 8.18 16.38
CA PRO A 207 -13.64 7.24 16.02
C PRO A 207 -13.78 5.86 16.69
N LEU A 208 -14.53 5.75 17.80
CA LEU A 208 -14.75 4.47 18.49
C LEU A 208 -15.69 3.53 17.73
N THR A 209 -16.47 4.05 16.78
CA THR A 209 -17.34 3.25 15.91
C THR A 209 -16.57 2.62 14.72
N LEU A 210 -15.32 3.03 14.52
CA LEU A 210 -14.49 2.60 13.40
C LEU A 210 -13.54 1.46 13.81
N ARG A 211 -13.40 0.49 12.94
CA ARG A 211 -12.34 -0.53 13.02
C ARG A 211 -10.96 0.11 12.93
N THR A 212 -9.96 -0.57 13.46
CA THR A 212 -8.60 -0.02 13.56
C THR A 212 -7.69 -0.51 12.41
N PRO A 213 -6.57 0.20 12.14
CA PRO A 213 -5.54 -0.29 11.24
C PRO A 213 -4.98 -1.66 11.64
N GLU A 214 -4.87 -1.93 12.94
CA GLU A 214 -4.37 -3.17 13.52
C GLU A 214 -5.29 -4.37 13.22
N GLU A 215 -6.60 -4.15 13.10
CA GLU A 215 -7.55 -5.18 12.67
C GLU A 215 -7.47 -5.48 11.16
N PHE A 216 -7.05 -4.49 10.36
CA PHE A 216 -6.88 -4.65 8.92
C PHE A 216 -5.52 -5.24 8.53
N ALA A 217 -4.47 -4.95 9.29
CA ALA A 217 -3.10 -5.35 8.96
C ALA A 217 -2.92 -6.85 8.75
N PRO A 218 -3.45 -7.76 9.60
CA PRO A 218 -3.34 -9.21 9.37
C PRO A 218 -3.97 -9.67 8.05
N LYS A 219 -5.03 -8.99 7.60
CA LYS A 219 -5.69 -9.28 6.32
C LYS A 219 -4.83 -8.91 5.12
N VAL A 220 -4.13 -7.76 5.20
CA VAL A 220 -3.16 -7.35 4.17
C VAL A 220 -1.97 -8.31 4.14
N VAL A 221 -1.46 -8.70 5.31
CA VAL A 221 -0.32 -9.61 5.44
C VAL A 221 -0.66 -11.02 4.89
N ALA A 222 -1.87 -11.51 5.12
CA ALA A 222 -2.34 -12.76 4.53
C ALA A 222 -2.31 -12.76 2.98
N LEU A 223 -2.54 -11.59 2.33
CA LEU A 223 -2.37 -11.46 0.88
C LEU A 223 -0.90 -11.50 0.43
N CYS A 224 0.03 -11.29 1.36
CA CYS A 224 1.47 -11.30 1.11
C CYS A 224 2.12 -12.69 1.31
N HIS A 225 1.39 -13.68 1.81
CA HIS A 225 1.91 -15.02 2.02
C HIS A 225 2.30 -15.71 0.71
N PRO A 226 3.36 -16.53 0.70
CA PRO A 226 3.81 -17.26 -0.50
C PRO A 226 2.74 -18.13 -1.14
N GLU A 227 1.87 -18.72 -0.34
CA GLU A 227 0.75 -19.57 -0.77
C GLU A 227 -0.46 -18.81 -1.29
N SER A 228 -0.53 -17.49 -1.12
CA SER A 228 -1.60 -16.66 -1.68
C SER A 228 -1.47 -16.57 -3.19
N MET A 229 -2.29 -17.31 -3.94
CA MET A 229 -2.20 -17.44 -5.40
C MET A 229 -3.13 -16.49 -6.15
N GLU A 230 -3.99 -15.78 -5.46
CA GLU A 230 -4.92 -14.83 -6.06
C GLU A 230 -4.17 -13.62 -6.65
N SER A 231 -4.65 -13.12 -7.78
CA SER A 231 -4.08 -11.95 -8.47
C SER A 231 -5.17 -11.18 -9.20
N GLY A 232 -5.03 -9.85 -9.27
CA GLY A 232 -5.97 -8.96 -9.96
C GLY A 232 -7.31 -8.80 -9.25
N LYS A 233 -7.47 -9.26 -8.02
CA LYS A 233 -8.71 -9.17 -7.23
C LYS A 233 -8.63 -8.08 -6.19
N LEU A 234 -9.82 -7.64 -5.73
CA LEU A 234 -10.01 -6.70 -4.64
C LEU A 234 -10.37 -7.48 -3.36
N TYR A 235 -9.56 -7.36 -2.32
CA TYR A 235 -9.97 -7.73 -0.97
C TYR A 235 -10.72 -6.56 -0.33
N ASP A 236 -11.95 -6.78 0.06
CA ASP A 236 -12.80 -5.80 0.73
C ASP A 236 -12.94 -6.14 2.21
N PHE A 237 -12.35 -5.31 3.08
CA PHE A 237 -12.33 -5.56 4.51
C PHE A 237 -13.71 -5.40 5.18
N GLN A 238 -14.59 -4.58 4.61
CA GLN A 238 -15.94 -4.41 5.18
C GLN A 238 -16.76 -5.69 5.06
N ASP A 239 -16.61 -6.39 3.96
CA ASP A 239 -17.32 -7.65 3.68
C ASP A 239 -16.47 -8.88 4.04
N ASP A 240 -15.20 -8.70 4.42
CA ASP A 240 -14.17 -9.73 4.66
C ASP A 240 -14.10 -10.79 3.54
N ARG A 241 -14.04 -10.33 2.28
CA ARG A 241 -14.03 -11.23 1.12
C ARG A 241 -13.27 -10.67 -0.08
N LEU A 242 -12.83 -11.59 -0.94
CA LEU A 242 -12.30 -11.27 -2.25
C LEU A 242 -13.44 -10.99 -3.25
N LYS A 243 -13.27 -9.93 -4.02
CA LYS A 243 -14.19 -9.50 -5.09
C LYS A 243 -13.45 -9.52 -6.43
N SER A 244 -14.07 -10.09 -7.45
CA SER A 244 -13.63 -9.94 -8.82
C SER A 244 -14.19 -8.65 -9.41
N TRP A 245 -13.46 -8.04 -10.34
CA TRP A 245 -13.96 -6.93 -11.12
C TRP A 245 -15.02 -7.44 -12.10
N ARG A 246 -16.15 -6.74 -12.16
CA ARG A 246 -17.20 -7.08 -13.15
C ARG A 246 -16.74 -6.65 -14.53
N SER A 247 -16.98 -7.48 -15.54
CA SER A 247 -16.94 -7.01 -16.92
C SER A 247 -18.00 -5.92 -17.11
N PRO A 248 -17.71 -4.88 -17.90
CA PRO A 248 -18.77 -3.99 -18.37
C PRO A 248 -19.82 -4.86 -19.08
N GLU A 249 -21.08 -4.67 -18.76
CA GLU A 249 -22.21 -5.24 -19.51
C GLU A 249 -22.34 -4.53 -20.86
#